data_4e5faff3d5aaf36a3cee92b0b62aa641
#
_entry.id   4e5faff3d5aaf36a3cee92b0b62aa641
#
_cell.length_a   1.000
_cell.length_b   1.000
_cell.length_c   1.000
_cell.angle_alpha   90.00
_cell.angle_beta   90.00
_cell.angle_gamma   90.00
#
_symmetry.space_group_name_H-M   'P 1'
#
loop_
_entity.id
_entity.type
_entity.pdbx_description
1 polymer ?
#
loop_
_entity_poly.entity_id
_entity_poly.type
_entity_poly.pdbx_seq_one_letter_code
_entity_poly.pdbx_strand_id
1 'polypeptide(L)'
;MTLHPDTADSIERLAPILRSLTTLCSQGEHSSKDITDKLRRKDLSDDDIQLIMAYLTEERYIDDERYCRAFVHDKMEYNHWGPRKIEQGLMLKGIARDIYQ
;
A
#
# COMPACT_ATOMS: atom_id res chain seq x y z
N MET A 1 22.24 -3.56 0.79
CA MET A 1 21.61 -4.77 0.24
C MET A 1 22.08 -4.97 -1.19
N THR A 2 22.60 -6.15 -1.50
CA THR A 2 23.09 -6.46 -2.83
C THR A 2 21.92 -7.02 -3.67
N LEU A 3 21.58 -6.32 -4.76
CA LEU A 3 20.50 -6.77 -5.65
C LEU A 3 21.03 -7.87 -6.56
N HIS A 4 20.25 -8.92 -6.72
CA HIS A 4 20.50 -9.93 -7.72
C HIS A 4 20.36 -9.30 -9.13
N PRO A 5 21.15 -9.71 -10.13
CA PRO A 5 21.01 -9.15 -11.50
C PRO A 5 19.58 -9.20 -12.04
N ASP A 6 18.87 -10.31 -11.81
CA ASP A 6 17.48 -10.46 -12.25
C ASP A 6 16.56 -9.45 -11.57
N THR A 7 16.81 -9.15 -10.29
CA THR A 7 16.06 -8.14 -9.54
C THR A 7 16.29 -6.75 -10.10
N ALA A 8 17.55 -6.42 -10.44
CA ALA A 8 17.88 -5.12 -11.03
C ALA A 8 17.19 -4.94 -12.39
N ASP A 9 17.21 -5.97 -13.24
CA ASP A 9 16.53 -5.94 -14.53
C ASP A 9 15.01 -5.79 -14.35
N SER A 10 14.43 -6.47 -13.38
CA SER A 10 13.00 -6.37 -13.08
C SER A 10 12.64 -4.97 -12.62
N ILE A 11 13.44 -4.36 -11.76
CA ILE A 11 13.20 -2.99 -11.29
C ILE A 11 13.24 -2.02 -12.47
N GLU A 12 14.23 -2.17 -13.37
CA GLU A 12 14.33 -1.31 -14.55
C GLU A 12 13.12 -1.47 -15.46
N ARG A 13 12.70 -2.72 -15.71
CA ARG A 13 11.52 -3.02 -16.52
C ARG A 13 10.25 -2.46 -15.91
N LEU A 14 10.15 -2.48 -14.57
CA LEU A 14 8.98 -2.02 -13.83
C LEU A 14 9.03 -0.53 -13.48
N ALA A 15 10.08 0.18 -13.87
CA ALA A 15 10.26 1.59 -13.51
C ALA A 15 9.06 2.47 -13.87
N PRO A 16 8.42 2.34 -15.06
CA PRO A 16 7.24 3.16 -15.35
C PRO A 16 6.09 2.94 -14.36
N ILE A 17 5.88 1.68 -13.95
CA ILE A 17 4.85 1.35 -12.96
C ILE A 17 5.21 1.95 -11.61
N LEU A 18 6.48 1.83 -11.20
CA LEU A 18 6.95 2.38 -9.93
C LEU A 18 6.79 3.90 -9.90
N ARG A 19 7.13 4.60 -10.98
CA ARG A 19 6.94 6.06 -11.04
C ARG A 19 5.47 6.45 -10.88
N SER A 20 4.59 5.73 -11.55
CA SER A 20 3.15 5.98 -11.45
C SER A 20 2.65 5.78 -10.03
N LEU A 21 3.09 4.70 -9.38
CA LEU A 21 2.65 4.38 -8.03
C LEU A 21 3.24 5.32 -6.98
N THR A 22 4.50 5.72 -7.11
CA THR A 22 5.10 6.67 -6.17
C THR A 22 4.41 8.02 -6.27
N THR A 23 4.03 8.45 -7.48
CA THR A 23 3.25 9.67 -7.68
C THR A 23 1.89 9.55 -6.99
N LEU A 24 1.19 8.44 -7.21
CA LEU A 24 -0.10 8.19 -6.58
C LEU A 24 0.00 8.23 -5.05
N CYS A 25 0.99 7.54 -4.48
CA CYS A 25 1.18 7.49 -3.03
C CYS A 25 1.57 8.85 -2.44
N SER A 26 2.20 9.71 -3.22
CA SER A 26 2.55 11.07 -2.80
C SER A 26 1.32 11.97 -2.69
N GLN A 27 0.24 11.62 -3.37
CA GLN A 27 -0.99 12.43 -3.40
C GLN A 27 -1.97 12.07 -2.29
N GLY A 28 -1.77 10.96 -1.60
CA GLY A 28 -2.62 10.52 -0.51
C GLY A 28 -2.22 9.16 0.01
N GLU A 29 -2.77 8.77 1.16
CA GLU A 29 -2.49 7.49 1.77
C GLU A 29 -3.27 6.37 1.08
N HIS A 30 -2.59 5.24 0.88
CA HIS A 30 -3.19 4.03 0.32
C HIS A 30 -2.76 2.84 1.18
N SER A 31 -3.68 1.91 1.42
CA SER A 31 -3.32 0.68 2.13
C SER A 31 -2.54 -0.24 1.20
N SER A 32 -1.77 -1.15 1.78
CA SER A 32 -1.04 -2.15 0.99
C SER A 32 -2.00 -3.01 0.17
N LYS A 33 -3.17 -3.33 0.72
CA LYS A 33 -4.20 -4.08 0.00
C LYS A 33 -4.69 -3.32 -1.24
N ASP A 34 -4.95 -2.03 -1.10
CA ASP A 34 -5.43 -1.21 -2.23
C ASP A 34 -4.44 -1.25 -3.39
N ILE A 35 -3.16 -1.10 -3.10
CA ILE A 35 -2.12 -1.11 -4.15
C ILE A 35 -1.94 -2.51 -4.72
N THR A 36 -1.95 -3.54 -3.87
CA THR A 36 -1.84 -4.92 -4.33
C THR A 36 -2.99 -5.28 -5.27
N ASP A 37 -4.22 -4.91 -4.91
CA ASP A 37 -5.40 -5.17 -5.75
C ASP A 37 -5.28 -4.44 -7.08
N LYS A 38 -4.76 -3.22 -7.08
CA LYS A 38 -4.53 -2.44 -8.29
C LYS A 38 -3.50 -3.14 -9.19
N LEU A 39 -2.42 -3.66 -8.61
CA LEU A 39 -1.38 -4.36 -9.37
C LEU A 39 -1.90 -5.68 -9.95
N ARG A 40 -2.79 -6.37 -9.24
CA ARG A 40 -3.37 -7.63 -9.73
C ARG A 40 -4.25 -7.47 -10.95
N ARG A 41 -4.74 -6.26 -11.21
CA ARG A 41 -5.50 -5.97 -12.42
C ARG A 41 -4.61 -5.75 -13.63
N LYS A 42 -3.29 -5.68 -13.42
CA LYS A 42 -2.31 -5.56 -14.48
C LYS A 42 -1.75 -6.93 -14.79
N ASP A 43 -1.16 -7.08 -15.96
CA ASP A 43 -0.54 -8.33 -16.39
C ASP A 43 0.86 -8.44 -15.79
N LEU A 44 0.91 -8.70 -14.49
CA LEU A 44 2.15 -8.81 -13.72
C LEU A 44 2.20 -10.16 -13.02
N SER A 45 3.40 -10.73 -12.93
CA SER A 45 3.60 -11.95 -12.15
C SER A 45 3.50 -11.67 -10.66
N ASP A 46 3.27 -12.70 -9.85
CA ASP A 46 3.28 -12.55 -8.39
C ASP A 46 4.64 -12.05 -7.89
N ASP A 47 5.74 -12.50 -8.51
CA ASP A 47 7.09 -12.04 -8.17
C ASP A 47 7.24 -10.55 -8.44
N ASP A 48 6.72 -10.06 -9.56
CA ASP A 48 6.74 -8.63 -9.88
C ASP A 48 5.97 -7.83 -8.85
N ILE A 49 4.79 -8.31 -8.46
CA ILE A 49 3.96 -7.64 -7.46
C ILE A 49 4.68 -7.59 -6.11
N GLN A 50 5.29 -8.70 -5.69
CA GLN A 50 6.05 -8.74 -4.43
C GLN A 50 7.22 -7.76 -4.46
N LEU A 51 7.94 -7.68 -5.58
CA LEU A 51 9.06 -6.77 -5.72
C LEU A 51 8.62 -5.30 -5.62
N ILE A 52 7.54 -4.96 -6.31
CA ILE A 52 6.98 -3.60 -6.26
C ILE A 52 6.53 -3.26 -4.85
N MET A 53 5.80 -4.16 -4.19
CA MET A 53 5.29 -3.92 -2.84
C MET A 53 6.42 -3.80 -1.83
N ALA A 54 7.48 -4.61 -1.96
CA ALA A 54 8.65 -4.51 -1.08
C ALA A 54 9.34 -3.15 -1.23
N TYR A 55 9.51 -2.69 -2.48
CA TYR A 55 10.11 -1.38 -2.74
C TYR A 55 9.30 -0.25 -2.11
N LEU A 56 7.98 -0.24 -2.37
CA LEU A 56 7.12 0.83 -1.86
C LEU A 56 7.07 0.84 -0.33
N THR A 57 7.13 -0.33 0.29
CA THR A 57 7.13 -0.45 1.76
C THR A 57 8.46 0.00 2.35
N GLU A 58 9.58 -0.44 1.79
CA GLU A 58 10.91 -0.05 2.28
C GLU A 58 11.14 1.45 2.15
N GLU A 59 10.68 2.04 1.07
CA GLU A 59 10.83 3.48 0.81
C GLU A 59 9.71 4.31 1.46
N ARG A 60 8.84 3.68 2.24
CA ARG A 60 7.77 4.30 3.00
C ARG A 60 6.74 5.05 2.16
N TYR A 61 6.60 4.69 0.89
CA TYR A 61 5.47 5.15 0.09
C TYR A 61 4.17 4.52 0.56
N ILE A 62 4.25 3.29 1.08
CA ILE A 62 3.13 2.58 1.68
C ILE A 62 3.49 2.26 3.13
N ASP A 63 2.58 2.58 4.05
CA ASP A 63 2.74 2.33 5.48
C ASP A 63 1.34 2.13 6.05
N ASP A 64 0.97 0.89 6.32
CA ASP A 64 -0.39 0.56 6.79
C ASP A 64 -0.70 1.17 8.15
N GLU A 65 0.30 1.38 9.00
CA GLU A 65 0.10 2.08 10.27
C GLU A 65 -0.25 3.55 10.04
N ARG A 66 0.48 4.20 9.15
CA ARG A 66 0.20 5.59 8.77
C ARG A 66 -1.17 5.71 8.10
N TYR A 67 -1.51 4.75 7.22
CA TYR A 67 -2.82 4.68 6.60
C TYR A 67 -3.91 4.54 7.65
N CYS A 68 -3.71 3.66 8.64
CA CYS A 68 -4.65 3.44 9.72
C CYS A 68 -4.94 4.73 10.48
N ARG A 69 -3.90 5.48 10.85
CA ARG A 69 -4.07 6.75 11.57
C ARG A 69 -4.86 7.77 10.74
N ALA A 70 -4.54 7.89 9.47
CA ALA A 70 -5.24 8.81 8.58
C ALA A 70 -6.71 8.40 8.41
N PHE A 71 -6.97 7.11 8.24
CA PHE A 71 -8.33 6.58 8.10
C PHE A 71 -9.17 6.87 9.34
N VAL A 72 -8.63 6.57 10.52
CA VAL A 72 -9.34 6.82 11.79
C VAL A 72 -9.67 8.30 11.93
N HIS A 73 -8.68 9.15 11.70
CA HIS A 73 -8.86 10.59 11.80
C HIS A 73 -9.98 11.09 10.87
N ASP A 74 -9.92 10.70 9.61
CA ASP A 74 -10.89 11.15 8.61
C ASP A 74 -12.30 10.67 8.93
N LYS A 75 -12.44 9.40 9.33
CA LYS A 75 -13.75 8.84 9.61
C LYS A 75 -14.37 9.42 10.88
N MET A 76 -13.57 9.75 11.87
CA MET A 76 -14.06 10.42 13.08
C MET A 76 -14.43 11.87 12.80
N GLU A 77 -13.53 12.62 12.17
CA GLU A 77 -13.68 14.07 12.01
C GLU A 77 -14.69 14.45 10.94
N TYR A 78 -14.68 13.76 9.81
CA TYR A 78 -15.52 14.16 8.67
C TYR A 78 -16.75 13.29 8.50
N ASN A 79 -16.68 12.01 8.83
CA ASN A 79 -17.79 11.08 8.65
C ASN A 79 -18.54 10.79 9.95
N HIS A 80 -17.98 11.17 11.10
CA HIS A 80 -18.57 10.95 12.42
C HIS A 80 -18.87 9.48 12.69
N TRP A 81 -17.99 8.58 12.21
CA TRP A 81 -18.14 7.14 12.46
C TRP A 81 -17.76 6.81 13.90
N GLY A 82 -18.47 5.86 14.50
CA GLY A 82 -18.11 5.28 15.78
C GLY A 82 -17.01 4.23 15.65
N PRO A 83 -16.44 3.77 16.80
CA PRO A 83 -15.30 2.84 16.79
C PRO A 83 -15.57 1.53 16.04
N ARG A 84 -16.76 0.96 16.18
CA ARG A 84 -17.10 -0.33 15.53
C ARG A 84 -17.08 -0.21 14.01
N LYS A 85 -17.63 0.86 13.48
CA LYS A 85 -17.68 1.08 12.03
C LYS A 85 -16.29 1.35 11.47
N ILE A 86 -15.48 2.08 12.21
CA ILE A 86 -14.08 2.34 11.83
C ILE A 86 -13.31 1.02 11.79
N GLU A 87 -13.46 0.18 12.81
CA GLU A 87 -12.78 -1.12 12.86
C GLU A 87 -13.19 -2.00 11.68
N GLN A 88 -14.48 -2.05 11.36
CA GLN A 88 -14.97 -2.80 10.19
C GLN A 88 -14.34 -2.27 8.89
N GLY A 89 -14.24 -0.94 8.76
CA GLY A 89 -13.61 -0.33 7.59
C GLY A 89 -12.13 -0.70 7.46
N LEU A 90 -11.40 -0.72 8.57
CA LEU A 90 -9.99 -1.13 8.57
C LEU A 90 -9.83 -2.60 8.18
N MET A 91 -10.71 -3.46 8.67
CA MET A 91 -10.72 -4.88 8.29
C MET A 91 -10.93 -5.05 6.78
N LEU A 92 -11.87 -4.30 6.21
CA LEU A 92 -12.15 -4.36 4.76
C LEU A 92 -10.95 -3.86 3.93
N LYS A 93 -10.15 -2.97 4.49
CA LYS A 93 -8.92 -2.49 3.85
C LYS A 93 -7.73 -3.40 4.08
N GLY A 94 -7.94 -4.53 4.75
CA GLY A 94 -6.90 -5.52 4.97
C GLY A 94 -5.82 -5.09 5.96
N ILE A 95 -6.13 -4.12 6.82
CA ILE A 95 -5.18 -3.66 7.83
C ILE A 95 -5.08 -4.74 8.92
N ALA A 96 -3.84 -5.11 9.27
CA ALA A 96 -3.59 -6.10 10.28
C ALA A 96 -4.13 -5.65 11.64
N ARG A 97 -4.73 -6.58 12.38
CA ARG A 97 -5.42 -6.29 13.62
C ARG A 97 -4.51 -5.69 14.69
N ASP A 98 -3.25 -6.11 14.72
CA ASP A 98 -2.27 -5.62 15.68
C ASP A 98 -1.89 -4.15 15.45
N ILE A 99 -2.24 -3.60 14.30
CA ILE A 99 -1.97 -2.18 14.00
C ILE A 99 -2.96 -1.28 14.72
N TYR A 100 -4.22 -1.70 14.88
CA TYR A 100 -5.25 -0.84 15.45
C TYR A 100 -5.85 -1.36 16.77
N GLN A 101 -5.30 -2.44 17.32
CA GLN A 101 -5.74 -2.96 18.63
C GLN A 101 -4.66 -2.87 19.69
#